data_f5a4569dadf275754ec9e37cecba83f0
#
_entry.id   f5a4569dadf275754ec9e37cecba83f0
#
_cell.length_a   1.000
_cell.length_b   1.000
_cell.length_c   1.000
_cell.angle_alpha   90.00
_cell.angle_beta   90.00
_cell.angle_gamma   90.00
#
_symmetry.space_group_name_H-M   'P 1'
#
loop_
_entity.id
_entity.type
_entity.pdbx_description
1 polymer ?
#
loop_
_entity_poly.entity_id
_entity_poly.type
_entity_poly.pdbx_seq_one_letter_code
_entity_poly.pdbx_strand_id
1 'polypeptide(L)'
;MAKTDDLFGDDDYPAYTMGRAADIVGTSQDFLRRLDEAKLFTPFRSAGGHRRYSRYQLRLAARAREMVDQGTALEAACRIIILEDQLEEALRENEQHQRRTGA
;
A
#
# COMPACT_ATOMS: atom_id res chain seq x y z
N MET A 1 -4.89 2.04 24.89
CA MET A 1 -6.01 2.42 24.05
C MET A 1 -6.22 1.48 22.91
N ALA A 2 -6.72 0.34 23.23
CA ALA A 2 -6.95 -0.66 22.19
C ALA A 2 -7.92 -0.15 21.14
N LYS A 3 -8.91 0.62 21.56
CA LYS A 3 -9.90 1.12 20.63
C LYS A 3 -9.31 2.07 19.63
N THR A 4 -8.40 2.93 20.08
CA THR A 4 -7.74 3.83 19.15
C THR A 4 -6.90 3.04 18.16
N ASP A 5 -6.21 2.02 18.64
CA ASP A 5 -5.42 1.17 17.75
C ASP A 5 -6.31 0.42 16.77
N ASP A 6 -7.44 -0.08 17.25
CA ASP A 6 -8.35 -0.78 16.37
C ASP A 6 -8.88 0.14 15.29
N LEU A 7 -9.20 1.38 15.66
CA LEU A 7 -9.78 2.32 14.74
C LEU A 7 -8.76 2.88 13.79
N PHE A 8 -7.61 3.32 14.32
CA PHE A 8 -6.59 3.97 13.51
C PHE A 8 -5.43 3.03 13.18
N GLY A 9 -5.44 1.86 13.78
CA GLY A 9 -4.48 0.83 13.44
C GLY A 9 -4.91 0.02 12.23
N ASP A 10 -6.10 0.30 11.72
CA ASP A 10 -6.56 -0.34 10.51
C ASP A 10 -5.60 0.00 9.37
N ASP A 11 -5.08 -1.02 8.73
CA ASP A 11 -4.14 -0.85 7.64
C ASP A 11 -4.71 -0.02 6.50
N ASP A 12 -6.01 -0.03 6.34
CA ASP A 12 -6.66 0.67 5.23
C ASP A 12 -7.11 2.08 5.58
N TYR A 13 -6.95 2.51 6.82
CA TYR A 13 -7.38 3.85 7.20
C TYR A 13 -6.43 4.90 6.59
N PRO A 14 -6.96 5.90 5.89
CA PRO A 14 -6.11 6.88 5.20
C PRO A 14 -5.63 7.98 6.15
N ALA A 15 -4.71 7.64 7.02
CA ALA A 15 -4.29 8.50 8.11
C ALA A 15 -3.16 9.47 7.76
N TYR A 16 -2.44 9.25 6.66
CA TYR A 16 -1.19 9.97 6.42
C TYR A 16 -1.30 10.93 5.26
N THR A 17 -0.83 12.16 5.48
CA THR A 17 -0.72 13.12 4.39
C THR A 17 0.43 12.70 3.46
N MET A 18 0.49 13.31 2.28
CA MET A 18 1.56 13.01 1.34
C MET A 18 2.93 13.35 1.92
N GLY A 19 3.05 14.50 2.60
CA GLY A 19 4.32 14.88 3.20
C GLY A 19 4.76 13.88 4.27
N ARG A 20 3.82 13.49 5.13
CA ARG A 20 4.14 12.53 6.17
C ARG A 20 4.48 11.17 5.58
N ALA A 21 3.72 10.77 4.57
CA ALA A 21 3.97 9.49 3.90
C ALA A 21 5.36 9.46 3.28
N ALA A 22 5.75 10.54 2.62
CA ALA A 22 7.08 10.62 2.03
C ALA A 22 8.16 10.50 3.10
N ASP A 23 7.96 11.15 4.25
CA ASP A 23 8.93 11.05 5.34
C ASP A 23 9.04 9.62 5.86
N ILE A 24 7.91 8.98 6.07
CA ILE A 24 7.91 7.62 6.63
C ILE A 24 8.56 6.63 5.66
N VAL A 25 8.23 6.74 4.39
CA VAL A 25 8.79 5.84 3.38
C VAL A 25 10.24 6.18 3.08
N GLY A 26 10.64 7.42 3.36
CA GLY A 26 12.02 7.84 3.09
C GLY A 26 12.23 8.20 1.64
N THR A 27 11.26 8.87 1.03
CA THR A 27 11.31 9.21 -0.38
C THR A 27 10.75 10.60 -0.61
N SER A 28 10.70 11.01 -1.87
CA SER A 28 10.14 12.31 -2.24
C SER A 28 8.63 12.17 -2.47
N GLN A 29 7.93 13.32 -2.40
CA GLN A 29 6.52 13.32 -2.75
C GLN A 29 6.31 13.00 -4.22
N ASP A 30 7.26 13.41 -5.06
CA ASP A 30 7.19 13.09 -6.47
C ASP A 30 7.21 11.59 -6.71
N PHE A 31 8.01 10.86 -5.95
CA PHE A 31 8.05 9.41 -6.07
C PHE A 31 6.68 8.81 -5.77
N LEU A 32 6.02 9.30 -4.73
CA LEU A 32 4.67 8.82 -4.40
C LEU A 32 3.67 9.11 -5.52
N ARG A 33 3.77 10.29 -6.14
CA ARG A 33 2.91 10.60 -7.28
C ARG A 33 3.15 9.65 -8.44
N ARG A 34 4.40 9.30 -8.68
CA ARG A 34 4.74 8.38 -9.76
C ARG A 34 4.20 6.98 -9.50
N LEU A 35 4.18 6.55 -8.23
CA LEU A 35 3.57 5.28 -7.88
C LEU A 35 2.06 5.30 -8.14
N ASP A 36 1.43 6.42 -7.83
CA ASP A 36 0.02 6.60 -8.10
C ASP A 36 -0.25 6.55 -9.60
N GLU A 37 0.57 7.21 -10.39
CA GLU A 37 0.44 7.20 -11.85
C GLU A 37 0.65 5.82 -12.42
N ALA A 38 1.51 5.04 -11.80
CA ALA A 38 1.77 3.66 -12.23
C ALA A 38 0.72 2.68 -11.72
N LYS A 39 -0.29 3.18 -11.02
CA LYS A 39 -1.42 2.38 -10.55
C LYS A 39 -1.06 1.37 -9.48
N LEU A 40 -0.01 1.62 -8.71
CA LEU A 40 0.30 0.75 -7.60
C LEU A 40 -0.84 0.77 -6.58
N PHE A 41 -1.39 1.94 -6.34
CA PHE A 41 -2.54 2.12 -5.48
C PHE A 41 -3.23 3.43 -5.86
N THR A 42 -4.43 3.61 -5.31
CA THR A 42 -5.18 4.85 -5.50
C THR A 42 -5.30 5.52 -4.13
N PRO A 43 -4.62 6.64 -3.90
CA PRO A 43 -4.71 7.29 -2.60
C PRO A 43 -6.10 7.89 -2.39
N PHE A 44 -6.49 7.96 -1.13
CA PHE A 44 -7.72 8.63 -0.77
C PHE A 44 -7.53 10.13 -0.89
N ARG A 45 -8.62 10.86 -1.01
CA ARG A 45 -8.59 12.31 -1.05
C ARG A 45 -9.39 12.87 0.11
N SER A 46 -8.82 13.85 0.78
CA SER A 46 -9.55 14.57 1.83
C SER A 46 -10.60 15.46 1.19
N ALA A 47 -11.41 16.10 2.02
CA ALA A 47 -12.43 17.03 1.55
C ALA A 47 -11.84 18.15 0.70
N GLY A 48 -10.61 18.56 0.99
CA GLY A 48 -9.93 19.57 0.22
C GLY A 48 -9.19 19.05 -1.01
N GLY A 49 -9.33 17.77 -1.34
CA GLY A 49 -8.70 17.20 -2.50
C GLY A 49 -7.26 16.76 -2.31
N HIS A 50 -6.77 16.77 -1.09
CA HIS A 50 -5.40 16.37 -0.80
C HIS A 50 -5.29 14.87 -0.63
N ARG A 51 -4.19 14.29 -1.13
CA ARG A 51 -3.97 12.87 -1.04
C ARG A 51 -3.77 12.42 0.39
N ARG A 52 -4.33 11.24 0.71
CA ARG A 52 -4.14 10.58 2.00
C ARG A 52 -3.79 9.13 1.75
N TYR A 53 -2.91 8.60 2.60
CA TYR A 53 -2.39 7.25 2.42
C TYR A 53 -2.65 6.42 3.65
N SER A 54 -2.90 5.12 3.45
CA SER A 54 -3.05 4.16 4.54
C SER A 54 -1.71 3.52 4.85
N ARG A 55 -1.63 2.84 6.00
CA ARG A 55 -0.41 2.11 6.35
C ARG A 55 -0.11 1.03 5.33
N TYR A 56 -1.14 0.36 4.84
CA TYR A 56 -0.96 -0.65 3.82
C TYR A 56 -0.30 -0.05 2.57
N GLN A 57 -0.79 1.10 2.15
CA GLN A 57 -0.22 1.78 0.99
C GLN A 57 1.22 2.19 1.22
N LEU A 58 1.54 2.62 2.44
CA LEU A 58 2.92 2.99 2.76
C LEU A 58 3.84 1.78 2.68
N ARG A 59 3.37 0.61 3.08
CA ARG A 59 4.18 -0.60 2.95
C ARG A 59 4.45 -0.93 1.49
N LEU A 60 3.45 -0.78 0.64
CA LEU A 60 3.64 -1.00 -0.79
C LEU A 60 4.64 0.01 -1.37
N ALA A 61 4.52 1.26 -0.96
CA ALA A 61 5.43 2.30 -1.42
C ALA A 61 6.87 2.01 -0.99
N ALA A 62 7.03 1.54 0.24
CA ALA A 62 8.37 1.21 0.74
C ALA A 62 8.99 0.06 -0.06
N ARG A 63 8.20 -0.92 -0.41
CA ARG A 63 8.68 -2.03 -1.25
C ARG A 63 9.08 -1.54 -2.64
N ALA A 64 8.28 -0.66 -3.22
CA ALA A 64 8.59 -0.11 -4.53
C ALA A 64 9.89 0.69 -4.48
N ARG A 65 10.07 1.49 -3.44
CA ARG A 65 11.29 2.27 -3.27
C ARG A 65 12.51 1.35 -3.19
N GLU A 66 12.39 0.30 -2.42
CA GLU A 66 13.49 -0.66 -2.27
C GLU A 66 13.86 -1.29 -3.59
N MET A 67 12.87 -1.71 -4.36
CA MET A 67 13.11 -2.33 -5.66
C MET A 67 13.75 -1.37 -6.65
N VAL A 68 13.26 -0.13 -6.66
CA VAL A 68 13.83 0.90 -7.53
C VAL A 68 15.27 1.19 -7.13
N ASP A 69 15.55 1.26 -5.83
CA ASP A 69 16.92 1.47 -5.35
C ASP A 69 17.86 0.33 -5.79
N GLN A 70 17.32 -0.85 -5.97
CA GLN A 70 18.09 -2.01 -6.41
C GLN A 70 18.18 -2.12 -7.93
N GLY A 71 17.60 -1.17 -8.65
CA GLY A 71 17.73 -1.13 -10.09
C GLY A 71 16.50 -1.55 -10.88
N THR A 72 15.41 -1.89 -10.21
CA THR A 72 14.17 -2.25 -10.91
C THR A 72 13.48 -0.99 -11.41
N ALA A 73 13.05 -0.97 -12.66
CA ALA A 73 12.28 0.15 -13.18
C ALA A 73 11.01 0.31 -12.39
N LEU A 74 10.58 1.56 -12.19
CA LEU A 74 9.44 1.86 -11.34
C LEU A 74 8.17 1.14 -11.78
N GLU A 75 7.86 1.16 -13.06
CA GLU A 75 6.66 0.48 -13.55
C GLU A 75 6.72 -1.02 -13.34
N ALA A 76 7.90 -1.60 -13.53
CA ALA A 76 8.08 -3.04 -13.31
C ALA A 76 7.91 -3.38 -11.83
N ALA A 77 8.48 -2.54 -10.96
CA ALA A 77 8.34 -2.76 -9.52
C ALA A 77 6.87 -2.73 -9.11
N CYS A 78 6.13 -1.75 -9.63
CA CYS A 78 4.70 -1.65 -9.30
C CYS A 78 3.93 -2.86 -9.78
N ARG A 79 4.22 -3.33 -10.98
CA ARG A 79 3.53 -4.50 -11.53
C ARG A 79 3.81 -5.74 -10.70
N ILE A 80 5.06 -5.93 -10.31
CA ILE A 80 5.44 -7.08 -9.49
C ILE A 80 4.69 -7.06 -8.15
N ILE A 81 4.67 -5.89 -7.51
CA ILE A 81 4.03 -5.76 -6.21
C ILE A 81 2.54 -6.04 -6.31
N ILE A 82 1.89 -5.50 -7.34
CA ILE A 82 0.45 -5.72 -7.54
C ILE A 82 0.17 -7.21 -7.70
N LEU A 83 0.98 -7.89 -8.51
CA LEU A 83 0.77 -9.31 -8.75
C LEU A 83 1.01 -10.13 -7.50
N GLU A 84 2.05 -9.79 -6.72
CA GLU A 84 2.31 -10.49 -5.47
C GLU A 84 1.18 -10.30 -4.48
N ASP A 85 0.65 -9.09 -4.42
CA ASP A 85 -0.45 -8.78 -3.51
C ASP A 85 -1.71 -9.56 -3.89
N GLN A 86 -1.99 -9.63 -5.19
CA GLN A 86 -3.14 -10.40 -5.68
C GLN A 86 -2.96 -11.89 -5.39
N LEU A 87 -1.75 -12.38 -5.52
CA LEU A 87 -1.47 -13.78 -5.23
C LEU A 87 -1.69 -14.09 -3.76
N GLU A 88 -1.19 -13.22 -2.87
CA GLU A 88 -1.39 -13.40 -1.44
C GLU A 88 -2.87 -13.43 -1.09
N GLU A 89 -3.63 -12.54 -1.70
CA GLU A 89 -5.07 -12.48 -1.43
C GLU A 89 -5.75 -13.77 -1.90
N ALA A 90 -5.41 -14.23 -3.09
CA ALA A 90 -5.98 -15.47 -3.63
C ALA A 90 -5.64 -16.66 -2.75
N LEU A 91 -4.42 -16.72 -2.24
CA LEU A 91 -4.01 -17.82 -1.38
C LEU A 91 -4.77 -17.80 -0.05
N ARG A 92 -4.98 -16.61 0.52
CA ARG A 92 -5.75 -16.50 1.76
C ARG A 92 -7.19 -16.94 1.55
N GLU A 93 -7.81 -16.52 0.45
CA GLU A 93 -9.17 -16.90 0.15
C GLU A 93 -9.28 -18.41 -0.06
N ASN A 94 -8.30 -18.99 -0.71
CA ASN A 94 -8.29 -20.43 -0.94
C ASN A 94 -8.19 -21.19 0.38
N GLU A 95 -7.33 -20.74 1.29
CA GLU A 95 -7.21 -21.36 2.61
C GLU A 95 -8.52 -21.28 3.38
N GLN A 96 -9.17 -20.12 3.35
CA GLN A 96 -10.43 -19.95 4.04
C GLN A 96 -11.50 -20.85 3.45
N HIS A 97 -11.51 -20.97 2.14
CA HIS A 97 -12.46 -21.85 1.47
C HIS A 97 -12.27 -23.30 1.90
N GLN A 98 -11.03 -23.75 1.95
CA GLN A 98 -10.74 -25.10 2.36
C GLN A 98 -11.16 -25.37 3.79
N ARG A 99 -10.92 -24.44 4.67
CA ARG A 99 -11.36 -24.58 6.07
C ARG A 99 -12.87 -24.67 6.17
N ARG A 100 -13.57 -23.86 5.38
CA ARG A 100 -15.02 -23.82 5.45
C ARG A 100 -15.66 -25.08 4.93
N THR A 101 -15.06 -25.71 3.93
CA THR A 101 -15.60 -26.95 3.38
C THR A 101 -15.26 -28.14 4.24
N GLY A 102 -14.48 -27.96 5.28
CA GLY A 102 -14.16 -29.04 6.19
C GLY A 102 -13.20 -30.05 5.62
N ALA A 103 -12.51 -29.67 4.59
CA ALA A 103 -11.57 -30.56 3.93
C ALA A 103 -10.36 -30.84 4.78
#